data_a79f7100b92d126679cef6b37872ba1e
#
_entry.id   a79f7100b92d126679cef6b37872ba1e
#
_cell.length_a   1.000
_cell.length_b   1.000
_cell.length_c   1.000
_cell.angle_alpha   90.00
_cell.angle_beta   90.00
_cell.angle_gamma   90.00
#
_symmetry.space_group_name_H-M   'P 1'
#
loop_
_entity.id
_entity.type
_entity.pdbx_description
1 polymer ?
#
loop_
_entity_poly.entity_id
_entity_poly.type
_entity_poly.pdbx_seq_one_letter_code
_entity_poly.pdbx_strand_id
1 'polypeptide(L)'
;MSTAKYLRNIGTLVQETRQARGMTQAELATALGTSQSAINRIEKGGQNISLEMIARIGEVLSSEIVRLNKSGKTNFVINGGNELHGEIEVKTSKNAAVGLLCASLLNKGKTTFHRVARIEEVNRIIEVLESIGVKCRWLDDNDLEITPPKVLKLEDIDNAAAKRTRSIIMFLGPLLHQYKEFKLPFAGGCNLGTRTVEPHMVGLAPFGLNVEARAGTDYYHATVDAHNPERAIVLTERGDTVTENIIMAAALYDGEVIIRNASPNYMVQDVCFFLQKLGVKIEGIGTTTLKIRGVKSINKTVDYYPSEDPIEAMSFVAAGVVTNSEITVKRVPIEFMELEMATLGGMGLEYTQSDEYPARNGQTRLVDISLKKSKLHAPKDKIHALPFPGINMDNLPFLGLCATVASGRTLIHDWSYENRAIYFTELSKLNATVEMVDPHRVYITGPTKWKTADITAPAALRPSVVILLAMLAAPGKSILRDVYSINRGYEDIANRLNTLGADIETTWE
;
A
#
# COMPACT_ATOMS: atom_id res chain seq x y z
N MET A 1 37.71 6.34 3.02
CA MET A 1 37.57 5.55 4.27
C MET A 1 38.22 4.19 4.04
N SER A 2 38.93 3.59 5.03
CA SER A 2 39.59 2.30 4.85
C SER A 2 38.57 1.14 4.84
N THR A 3 38.83 0.10 4.07
CA THR A 3 38.01 -1.14 4.00
C THR A 3 37.73 -1.71 5.40
N ALA A 4 38.70 -1.61 6.32
CA ALA A 4 38.52 -2.06 7.71
C ALA A 4 37.41 -1.31 8.49
N LYS A 5 37.16 -0.02 8.20
CA LYS A 5 36.09 0.75 8.82
C LYS A 5 34.71 0.29 8.31
N TYR A 6 34.62 -0.04 7.02
CA TYR A 6 33.38 -0.58 6.43
C TYR A 6 33.03 -1.96 7.00
N LEU A 7 34.03 -2.86 7.10
CA LEU A 7 33.81 -4.18 7.69
C LEU A 7 33.37 -4.13 9.15
N ARG A 8 33.91 -3.20 9.95
CA ARG A 8 33.44 -2.97 11.31
C ARG A 8 32.00 -2.49 11.38
N ASN A 9 31.63 -1.51 10.54
CA ASN A 9 30.27 -0.97 10.53
C ASN A 9 29.25 -2.05 10.14
N ILE A 10 29.55 -2.87 9.13
CA ILE A 10 28.70 -4.01 8.73
C ILE A 10 28.62 -5.02 9.88
N GLY A 11 29.75 -5.35 10.49
CA GLY A 11 29.78 -6.29 11.61
C GLY A 11 28.93 -5.83 12.81
N THR A 12 29.03 -4.55 13.18
CA THR A 12 28.21 -3.95 14.24
C THR A 12 26.72 -4.02 13.90
N LEU A 13 26.35 -3.69 12.66
CA LEU A 13 24.96 -3.76 12.21
C LEU A 13 24.38 -5.19 12.28
N VAL A 14 25.18 -6.19 11.85
CA VAL A 14 24.80 -7.61 11.96
C VAL A 14 24.58 -7.99 13.43
N GLN A 15 25.48 -7.58 14.32
CA GLN A 15 25.38 -7.85 15.77
C GLN A 15 24.13 -7.21 16.37
N GLU A 16 23.89 -5.93 16.13
CA GLU A 16 22.74 -5.19 16.67
C GLU A 16 21.42 -5.79 16.15
N THR A 17 21.34 -6.10 14.86
CA THR A 17 20.13 -6.70 14.26
C THR A 17 19.88 -8.11 14.83
N ARG A 18 20.90 -8.93 14.96
CA ARG A 18 20.79 -10.25 15.60
C ARG A 18 20.30 -10.16 17.04
N GLN A 19 20.88 -9.24 17.82
CA GLN A 19 20.49 -9.02 19.22
C GLN A 19 19.06 -8.50 19.34
N ALA A 20 18.65 -7.57 18.48
CA ALA A 20 17.29 -7.08 18.40
C ALA A 20 16.26 -8.19 18.09
N ARG A 21 16.70 -9.25 17.40
CA ARG A 21 15.89 -10.47 17.12
C ARG A 21 15.98 -11.52 18.24
N GLY A 22 16.67 -11.23 19.33
CA GLY A 22 16.89 -12.17 20.44
C GLY A 22 17.70 -13.42 20.08
N MET A 23 18.39 -13.43 18.93
CA MET A 23 19.19 -14.56 18.47
C MET A 23 20.58 -14.56 19.09
N THR A 24 21.08 -15.75 19.44
CA THR A 24 22.49 -15.97 19.78
C THR A 24 23.34 -16.09 18.53
N GLN A 25 24.66 -15.88 18.65
CA GLN A 25 25.60 -16.13 17.54
C GLN A 25 25.55 -17.58 17.03
N ALA A 26 25.25 -18.54 17.91
CA ALA A 26 25.15 -19.95 17.55
C ALA A 26 23.89 -20.23 16.72
N GLU A 27 22.76 -19.63 17.07
CA GLU A 27 21.51 -19.76 16.29
C GLU A 27 21.62 -19.13 14.91
N LEU A 28 22.24 -17.93 14.80
CA LEU A 28 22.50 -17.30 13.52
C LEU A 28 23.47 -18.17 12.68
N ALA A 29 24.50 -18.72 13.29
CA ALA A 29 25.44 -19.61 12.61
C ALA A 29 24.74 -20.86 12.06
N THR A 30 23.87 -21.47 12.86
CA THR A 30 23.09 -22.65 12.43
C THR A 30 22.16 -22.31 11.25
N ALA A 31 21.45 -21.20 11.33
CA ALA A 31 20.54 -20.75 10.26
C ALA A 31 21.27 -20.44 8.95
N LEU A 32 22.52 -19.99 9.03
CA LEU A 32 23.36 -19.68 7.87
C LEU A 32 24.21 -20.87 7.38
N GLY A 33 24.16 -22.02 8.08
CA GLY A 33 25.02 -23.16 7.76
C GLY A 33 26.53 -22.90 7.94
N THR A 34 26.89 -22.07 8.95
CA THR A 34 28.28 -21.67 9.23
C THR A 34 28.64 -21.91 10.71
N SER A 35 29.83 -21.53 11.15
CA SER A 35 30.25 -21.68 12.54
C SER A 35 30.02 -20.41 13.38
N GLN A 36 29.77 -20.55 14.67
CA GLN A 36 29.65 -19.43 15.60
C GLN A 36 30.90 -18.53 15.56
N SER A 37 32.10 -19.13 15.40
CA SER A 37 33.36 -18.38 15.29
C SER A 37 33.42 -17.51 14.02
N ALA A 38 32.78 -17.94 12.93
CA ALA A 38 32.67 -17.14 11.70
C ALA A 38 31.74 -15.94 11.96
N ILE A 39 30.59 -16.14 12.61
CA ILE A 39 29.68 -15.04 12.98
C ILE A 39 30.39 -14.04 13.89
N ASN A 40 31.11 -14.49 14.91
CA ASN A 40 31.86 -13.61 15.81
C ASN A 40 32.91 -12.77 15.05
N ARG A 41 33.62 -13.36 14.07
CA ARG A 41 34.56 -12.61 13.23
C ARG A 41 33.88 -11.59 12.33
N ILE A 42 32.73 -11.96 11.77
CA ILE A 42 31.89 -11.04 10.98
C ILE A 42 31.47 -9.84 11.83
N GLU A 43 30.90 -10.10 13.01
CA GLU A 43 30.42 -9.04 13.93
C GLU A 43 31.55 -8.13 14.40
N LYS A 44 32.77 -8.63 14.53
CA LYS A 44 33.95 -7.82 14.88
C LYS A 44 34.61 -7.12 13.70
N GLY A 45 34.10 -7.31 12.49
CA GLY A 45 34.68 -6.75 11.27
C GLY A 45 36.04 -7.35 10.90
N GLY A 46 36.36 -8.52 11.43
CA GLY A 46 37.62 -9.21 11.24
C GLY A 46 37.65 -10.16 10.03
N GLN A 47 36.59 -10.22 9.24
CA GLN A 47 36.48 -11.09 8.09
C GLN A 47 35.89 -10.34 6.89
N ASN A 48 36.44 -10.58 5.70
CA ASN A 48 35.80 -10.12 4.47
C ASN A 48 34.52 -10.94 4.21
N ILE A 49 33.42 -10.26 3.95
CA ILE A 49 32.11 -10.87 3.79
C ILE A 49 31.72 -10.75 2.32
N SER A 50 31.35 -11.86 1.67
CA SER A 50 30.81 -11.82 0.32
C SER A 50 29.42 -11.18 0.30
N LEU A 51 29.04 -10.58 -0.82
CA LEU A 51 27.68 -10.04 -1.01
C LEU A 51 26.61 -11.11 -0.84
N GLU A 52 26.90 -12.35 -1.27
CA GLU A 52 26.01 -13.50 -1.07
C GLU A 52 25.80 -13.80 0.43
N MET A 53 26.86 -13.79 1.23
CA MET A 53 26.74 -14.02 2.68
C MET A 53 25.97 -12.90 3.35
N ILE A 54 26.15 -11.65 2.92
CA ILE A 54 25.40 -10.50 3.42
C ILE A 54 23.90 -10.64 3.09
N ALA A 55 23.56 -11.03 1.86
CA ALA A 55 22.18 -11.29 1.45
C ALA A 55 21.54 -12.39 2.32
N ARG A 56 22.23 -13.53 2.52
CA ARG A 56 21.77 -14.63 3.38
C ARG A 56 21.58 -14.22 4.85
N ILE A 57 22.50 -13.40 5.38
CA ILE A 57 22.34 -12.83 6.73
C ILE A 57 21.10 -11.93 6.78
N GLY A 58 20.87 -11.12 5.75
CA GLY A 58 19.67 -10.27 5.61
C GLY A 58 18.39 -11.08 5.60
N GLU A 59 18.34 -12.17 4.85
CA GLU A 59 17.20 -13.11 4.81
C GLU A 59 16.93 -13.73 6.18
N VAL A 60 17.94 -14.30 6.82
CA VAL A 60 17.82 -14.95 8.14
C VAL A 60 17.38 -13.97 9.22
N LEU A 61 17.91 -12.76 9.21
CA LEU A 61 17.55 -11.72 10.17
C LEU A 61 16.31 -10.93 9.75
N SER A 62 15.64 -11.28 8.62
CA SER A 62 14.51 -10.55 8.05
C SER A 62 14.74 -9.03 8.03
N SER A 63 15.97 -8.62 7.73
CA SER A 63 16.43 -7.25 7.75
C SER A 63 17.38 -7.04 6.58
N GLU A 64 17.21 -5.99 5.80
CA GLU A 64 18.24 -5.54 4.87
C GLU A 64 19.49 -5.08 5.65
N ILE A 65 20.42 -6.00 5.91
CA ILE A 65 21.66 -5.75 6.66
C ILE A 65 22.64 -4.88 5.87
N VAL A 66 22.53 -4.89 4.57
CA VAL A 66 23.18 -3.94 3.71
C VAL A 66 22.16 -3.45 2.69
N ARG A 67 21.52 -2.38 3.02
CA ARG A 67 21.45 -1.35 2.00
C ARG A 67 22.90 -0.97 1.78
N LEU A 68 23.42 -1.08 0.56
CA LEU A 68 24.56 -0.29 0.13
C LEU A 68 24.13 1.17 0.18
N ASN A 69 23.77 1.61 1.38
CA ASN A 69 23.36 2.95 1.65
C ASN A 69 24.61 3.76 1.86
N LYS A 70 25.02 4.43 0.81
CA LYS A 70 25.43 5.80 1.04
C LYS A 70 24.22 6.41 1.77
N SER A 71 24.44 7.07 2.91
CA SER A 71 23.48 7.94 3.60
C SER A 71 22.99 9.01 2.63
N GLY A 72 22.12 8.65 1.69
CA GLY A 72 21.72 9.45 0.55
C GLY A 72 20.31 9.10 0.12
N LYS A 73 19.64 10.08 -0.46
CA LYS A 73 18.33 9.94 -1.04
C LYS A 73 18.42 9.11 -2.30
N THR A 74 17.48 8.19 -2.49
CA THR A 74 17.35 7.42 -3.73
C THR A 74 16.71 8.30 -4.78
N ASN A 75 17.31 8.36 -5.98
CA ASN A 75 16.83 9.14 -7.11
C ASN A 75 16.62 8.23 -8.33
N PHE A 76 15.71 8.61 -9.22
CA PHE A 76 15.59 8.02 -10.54
C PHE A 76 16.12 8.97 -11.58
N VAL A 77 16.98 8.46 -12.47
CA VAL A 77 17.41 9.11 -13.71
C VAL A 77 16.62 8.46 -14.84
N ILE A 78 15.81 9.24 -15.55
CA ILE A 78 14.87 8.77 -16.55
C ILE A 78 15.26 9.33 -17.92
N ASN A 79 15.61 8.46 -18.87
CA ASN A 79 15.75 8.82 -20.28
C ASN A 79 14.42 8.57 -20.99
N GLY A 80 13.55 9.59 -21.00
CA GLY A 80 12.20 9.49 -21.53
C GLY A 80 12.10 9.74 -23.04
N GLY A 81 10.88 9.62 -23.55
CA GLY A 81 10.56 9.71 -24.97
C GLY A 81 10.60 8.37 -25.71
N ASN A 82 10.78 7.27 -24.99
CA ASN A 82 10.76 5.92 -25.54
C ASN A 82 9.32 5.36 -25.57
N GLU A 83 9.00 4.59 -26.60
CA GLU A 83 7.78 3.79 -26.62
C GLU A 83 7.94 2.58 -25.70
N LEU A 84 6.91 2.30 -24.90
CA LEU A 84 6.83 1.09 -24.09
C LEU A 84 6.22 -0.04 -24.94
N HIS A 85 6.58 -1.28 -24.60
CA HIS A 85 6.10 -2.49 -25.29
C HIS A 85 6.13 -3.71 -24.36
N GLY A 86 5.39 -4.75 -24.77
CA GLY A 86 5.34 -6.01 -24.01
C GLY A 86 4.21 -6.08 -23.00
N GLU A 87 4.39 -6.92 -22.00
CA GLU A 87 3.35 -7.26 -21.03
C GLU A 87 3.83 -7.01 -19.60
N ILE A 88 2.91 -6.59 -18.72
CA ILE A 88 3.16 -6.40 -17.29
C ILE A 88 2.04 -7.01 -16.45
N GLU A 89 2.39 -7.84 -15.48
CA GLU A 89 1.42 -8.43 -14.54
C GLU A 89 1.20 -7.49 -13.34
N VAL A 90 -0.06 -7.21 -13.02
CA VAL A 90 -0.45 -6.45 -11.83
C VAL A 90 -0.19 -7.28 -10.58
N LYS A 91 0.45 -6.69 -9.58
CA LYS A 91 0.71 -7.30 -8.27
C LYS A 91 -0.50 -7.17 -7.33
N THR A 92 -0.42 -7.87 -6.20
CA THR A 92 -1.44 -7.78 -5.16
C THR A 92 -1.46 -6.40 -4.50
N SER A 93 -2.65 -6.00 -4.06
CA SER A 93 -2.89 -4.67 -3.55
C SER A 93 -2.21 -4.40 -2.22
N LYS A 94 -1.51 -3.26 -2.17
CA LYS A 94 -0.98 -2.67 -0.94
C LYS A 94 -2.08 -2.43 0.10
N ASN A 95 -3.18 -1.82 -0.32
CA ASN A 95 -4.24 -1.42 0.60
C ASN A 95 -4.95 -2.65 1.19
N ALA A 96 -5.23 -3.66 0.36
CA ALA A 96 -5.76 -4.93 0.83
C ALA A 96 -4.81 -5.64 1.80
N ALA A 97 -3.50 -5.68 1.49
CA ALA A 97 -2.50 -6.30 2.37
C ALA A 97 -2.52 -5.69 3.78
N VAL A 98 -2.63 -4.37 3.89
CA VAL A 98 -2.67 -3.67 5.19
C VAL A 98 -3.90 -4.08 6.00
N GLY A 99 -5.10 -4.09 5.41
CA GLY A 99 -6.33 -4.53 6.07
C GLY A 99 -6.26 -5.99 6.52
N LEU A 100 -5.74 -6.87 5.66
CA LEU A 100 -5.56 -8.30 5.94
C LEU A 100 -4.54 -8.55 7.06
N LEU A 101 -3.44 -7.80 7.10
CA LEU A 101 -2.45 -7.89 8.18
C LEU A 101 -3.07 -7.51 9.54
N CYS A 102 -3.88 -6.45 9.59
CA CYS A 102 -4.62 -6.09 10.79
C CYS A 102 -5.65 -7.18 11.16
N ALA A 103 -6.39 -7.71 10.18
CA ALA A 103 -7.38 -8.76 10.40
C ALA A 103 -6.77 -10.10 10.85
N SER A 104 -5.49 -10.35 10.56
CA SER A 104 -4.78 -11.56 11.01
C SER A 104 -4.72 -11.69 12.53
N LEU A 105 -4.79 -10.57 13.27
CA LEU A 105 -4.83 -10.54 14.74
C LEU A 105 -6.11 -11.19 15.33
N LEU A 106 -7.16 -11.37 14.53
CA LEU A 106 -8.39 -12.07 14.93
C LEU A 106 -8.20 -13.60 15.00
N ASN A 107 -7.24 -14.13 14.25
CA ASN A 107 -6.97 -15.56 14.15
C ASN A 107 -5.86 -15.97 15.11
N LYS A 108 -6.15 -16.84 16.09
CA LYS A 108 -5.15 -17.41 17.00
C LYS A 108 -4.28 -18.49 16.35
N GLY A 109 -4.69 -19.00 15.20
CA GLY A 109 -3.95 -19.97 14.41
C GLY A 109 -3.01 -19.31 13.41
N LYS A 110 -2.46 -20.12 12.50
CA LYS A 110 -1.52 -19.68 11.49
C LYS A 110 -2.26 -19.13 10.26
N THR A 111 -1.82 -17.97 9.77
CA THR A 111 -2.29 -17.37 8.53
C THR A 111 -1.14 -17.24 7.54
N THR A 112 -1.32 -17.67 6.29
CA THR A 112 -0.39 -17.43 5.21
C THR A 112 -1.06 -16.52 4.17
N PHE A 113 -0.52 -15.33 3.96
CA PHE A 113 -0.90 -14.47 2.85
C PHE A 113 0.08 -14.68 1.70
N HIS A 114 -0.45 -15.02 0.53
CA HIS A 114 0.36 -15.30 -0.65
C HIS A 114 0.62 -14.05 -1.49
N ARG A 115 1.83 -13.95 -2.05
CA ARG A 115 2.23 -12.90 -2.99
C ARG A 115 2.05 -11.47 -2.47
N VAL A 116 2.26 -11.25 -1.20
CA VAL A 116 2.20 -9.93 -0.58
C VAL A 116 3.32 -9.05 -1.11
N ALA A 117 3.00 -7.84 -1.58
CA ALA A 117 4.01 -6.91 -2.09
C ALA A 117 4.99 -6.51 -0.98
N ARG A 118 6.31 -6.63 -1.24
CA ARG A 118 7.38 -6.21 -0.31
C ARG A 118 7.64 -4.71 -0.43
N ILE A 119 6.79 -3.94 0.23
CA ILE A 119 6.83 -2.49 0.23
C ILE A 119 6.93 -1.95 1.66
N GLU A 120 7.38 -0.71 1.79
CA GLU A 120 7.61 -0.08 3.09
C GLU A 120 6.36 -0.04 3.99
N GLU A 121 5.16 0.18 3.44
CA GLU A 121 3.92 0.21 4.24
C GLU A 121 3.64 -1.16 4.88
N VAL A 122 3.83 -2.25 4.14
CA VAL A 122 3.69 -3.63 4.65
C VAL A 122 4.76 -3.91 5.71
N ASN A 123 6.02 -3.53 5.45
CA ASN A 123 7.11 -3.74 6.40
C ASN A 123 6.84 -3.02 7.72
N ARG A 124 6.29 -1.78 7.69
CA ARG A 124 5.95 -1.04 8.93
C ARG A 124 4.88 -1.74 9.76
N ILE A 125 3.85 -2.32 9.12
CA ILE A 125 2.84 -3.11 9.85
C ILE A 125 3.46 -4.39 10.42
N ILE A 126 4.33 -5.06 9.67
CA ILE A 126 5.06 -6.26 10.15
C ILE A 126 5.92 -5.90 11.38
N GLU A 127 6.68 -4.81 11.34
CA GLU A 127 7.47 -4.33 12.48
C GLU A 127 6.59 -4.12 13.73
N VAL A 128 5.42 -3.51 13.57
CA VAL A 128 4.47 -3.34 14.67
C VAL A 128 3.95 -4.70 15.16
N LEU A 129 3.56 -5.61 14.26
CA LEU A 129 3.09 -6.94 14.63
C LEU A 129 4.17 -7.73 15.38
N GLU A 130 5.41 -7.70 14.90
CA GLU A 130 6.54 -8.38 15.57
C GLU A 130 6.85 -7.80 16.94
N SER A 131 6.76 -6.47 17.12
CA SER A 131 7.01 -5.83 18.39
C SER A 131 6.04 -6.29 19.50
N ILE A 132 4.80 -6.60 19.12
CA ILE A 132 3.79 -7.13 20.06
C ILE A 132 3.82 -8.68 20.18
N GLY A 133 4.86 -9.32 19.62
CA GLY A 133 5.13 -10.74 19.76
C GLY A 133 4.52 -11.64 18.68
N VAL A 134 3.92 -11.09 17.63
CA VAL A 134 3.47 -11.86 16.47
C VAL A 134 4.70 -12.34 15.68
N LYS A 135 4.73 -13.60 15.30
CA LYS A 135 5.78 -14.14 14.43
C LYS A 135 5.39 -13.93 12.99
N CYS A 136 6.17 -13.11 12.27
CA CYS A 136 6.04 -12.89 10.85
C CYS A 136 7.23 -13.51 10.12
N ARG A 137 6.99 -14.34 9.12
CA ARG A 137 8.05 -15.00 8.35
C ARG A 137 7.76 -14.91 6.87
N TRP A 138 8.63 -14.26 6.13
CA TRP A 138 8.62 -14.31 4.69
C TRP A 138 9.05 -15.71 4.22
N LEU A 139 8.27 -16.27 3.32
CA LEU A 139 8.55 -17.48 2.59
C LEU A 139 8.96 -17.12 1.15
N ASP A 140 9.20 -18.13 0.31
CA ASP A 140 9.45 -17.92 -1.12
C ASP A 140 8.27 -17.20 -1.80
N ASP A 141 8.51 -16.62 -2.98
CA ASP A 141 7.49 -15.97 -3.83
C ASP A 141 6.67 -14.84 -3.16
N ASN A 142 7.23 -14.13 -2.19
CA ASN A 142 6.53 -13.08 -1.45
C ASN A 142 5.35 -13.58 -0.60
N ASP A 143 5.38 -14.82 -0.17
CA ASP A 143 4.42 -15.35 0.78
C ASP A 143 4.80 -14.96 2.21
N LEU A 144 3.82 -14.56 3.01
CA LEU A 144 4.00 -14.10 4.39
C LEU A 144 3.22 -14.97 5.36
N GLU A 145 3.92 -15.72 6.20
CA GLU A 145 3.35 -16.51 7.29
C GLU A 145 3.27 -15.69 8.57
N ILE A 146 2.11 -15.67 9.20
CA ILE A 146 1.82 -14.93 10.43
C ILE A 146 1.30 -15.89 11.48
N THR A 147 1.90 -15.86 12.67
CA THR A 147 1.49 -16.68 13.82
C THR A 147 1.44 -15.80 15.07
N PRO A 148 0.24 -15.39 15.52
CA PRO A 148 0.10 -14.63 16.76
C PRO A 148 0.51 -15.45 17.98
N PRO A 149 1.04 -14.82 19.04
CA PRO A 149 1.28 -15.45 20.34
C PRO A 149 -0.06 -15.71 21.07
N LYS A 150 -0.03 -16.46 22.16
CA LYS A 150 -1.22 -16.65 23.01
C LYS A 150 -1.75 -15.34 23.60
N VAL A 151 -0.84 -14.42 23.93
CA VAL A 151 -1.13 -13.07 24.46
C VAL A 151 -0.21 -12.08 23.76
N LEU A 152 -0.77 -11.00 23.23
CA LEU A 152 0.01 -9.92 22.60
C LEU A 152 0.63 -9.03 23.69
N LYS A 153 1.86 -8.59 23.47
CA LYS A 153 2.61 -7.67 24.34
C LYS A 153 2.39 -6.23 23.89
N LEU A 154 1.22 -5.67 24.17
CA LEU A 154 0.86 -4.32 23.66
C LEU A 154 1.70 -3.20 24.29
N GLU A 155 2.34 -3.44 25.44
CA GLU A 155 3.29 -2.54 26.08
C GLU A 155 4.60 -2.39 25.29
N ASP A 156 4.97 -3.38 24.49
CA ASP A 156 6.21 -3.41 23.69
C ASP A 156 6.03 -2.82 22.28
N ILE A 157 4.86 -2.24 21.98
CA ILE A 157 4.54 -1.74 20.63
C ILE A 157 5.58 -0.73 20.14
N ASP A 158 6.11 -0.95 18.92
CA ASP A 158 7.08 -0.05 18.29
C ASP A 158 6.43 1.28 17.88
N ASN A 159 6.62 2.29 18.73
CA ASN A 159 6.11 3.64 18.48
C ASN A 159 6.69 4.29 17.22
N ALA A 160 7.93 3.98 16.84
CA ALA A 160 8.56 4.57 15.67
C ALA A 160 7.98 3.99 14.38
N ALA A 161 7.76 2.68 14.32
CA ALA A 161 7.07 2.03 13.20
C ALA A 161 5.60 2.46 13.13
N ALA A 162 4.89 2.48 14.26
CA ALA A 162 3.48 2.88 14.35
C ALA A 162 3.24 4.32 13.87
N LYS A 163 4.10 5.27 14.25
CA LYS A 163 4.02 6.68 13.80
C LYS A 163 4.29 6.88 12.31
N ARG A 164 4.83 5.89 11.61
CA ARG A 164 5.08 5.94 10.16
C ARG A 164 3.92 5.39 9.32
N THR A 165 2.95 4.74 9.95
CA THR A 165 1.75 4.24 9.27
C THR A 165 0.49 4.78 9.93
N ARG A 166 -0.50 5.17 9.10
CA ARG A 166 -1.81 5.55 9.59
C ARG A 166 -2.64 4.31 10.01
N SER A 167 -2.32 3.17 9.46
CA SER A 167 -3.11 1.94 9.58
C SER A 167 -3.10 1.33 10.98
N ILE A 168 -2.24 1.83 11.89
CA ILE A 168 -2.23 1.39 13.30
C ILE A 168 -3.61 1.55 13.97
N ILE A 169 -4.41 2.54 13.56
CA ILE A 169 -5.77 2.75 14.08
C ILE A 169 -6.68 1.54 13.82
N MET A 170 -6.39 0.75 12.80
CA MET A 170 -7.15 -0.45 12.45
C MET A 170 -6.92 -1.62 13.43
N PHE A 171 -5.98 -1.50 14.35
CA PHE A 171 -5.79 -2.48 15.43
C PHE A 171 -6.89 -2.40 16.48
N LEU A 172 -7.63 -1.28 16.56
CA LEU A 172 -8.73 -1.13 17.53
C LEU A 172 -9.79 -2.23 17.37
N GLY A 173 -10.23 -2.51 16.14
CA GLY A 173 -11.25 -3.53 15.86
C GLY A 173 -10.85 -4.94 16.32
N PRO A 174 -9.68 -5.47 15.94
CA PRO A 174 -9.21 -6.77 16.39
C PRO A 174 -8.96 -6.88 17.90
N LEU A 175 -8.54 -5.78 18.56
CA LEU A 175 -8.11 -5.82 19.95
C LEU A 175 -9.25 -5.67 20.96
N LEU A 176 -10.33 -4.98 20.61
CA LEU A 176 -11.38 -4.61 21.56
C LEU A 176 -12.09 -5.81 22.24
N HIS A 177 -12.12 -6.99 21.59
CA HIS A 177 -12.67 -8.21 22.20
C HIS A 177 -11.65 -9.01 23.03
N GLN A 178 -10.36 -8.63 22.96
CA GLN A 178 -9.28 -9.35 23.62
C GLN A 178 -8.79 -8.63 24.89
N TYR A 179 -8.94 -7.30 24.94
CA TYR A 179 -8.41 -6.45 26.01
C TYR A 179 -9.48 -5.47 26.50
N LYS A 180 -9.61 -5.35 27.83
CA LYS A 180 -10.49 -4.36 28.46
C LYS A 180 -9.90 -2.95 28.47
N GLU A 181 -8.58 -2.87 28.44
CA GLU A 181 -7.81 -1.64 28.44
C GLU A 181 -6.51 -1.85 27.67
N PHE A 182 -6.16 -0.93 26.80
CA PHE A 182 -4.89 -0.96 26.06
C PHE A 182 -4.52 0.42 25.52
N LYS A 183 -3.26 0.55 25.08
CA LYS A 183 -2.74 1.78 24.50
C LYS A 183 -2.32 1.51 23.05
N LEU A 184 -2.62 2.46 22.16
CA LEU A 184 -2.10 2.47 20.79
C LEU A 184 -1.39 3.78 20.51
N PRO A 185 -0.21 3.78 19.86
CA PRO A 185 0.44 5.00 19.41
C PRO A 185 -0.48 5.84 18.52
N PHE A 186 -0.30 7.16 18.52
CA PHE A 186 -1.04 8.01 17.59
C PHE A 186 -0.76 7.61 16.15
N ALA A 187 -1.82 7.55 15.35
CA ALA A 187 -1.73 7.26 13.93
C ALA A 187 -0.92 8.35 13.23
N GLY A 188 0.18 7.94 12.60
CA GLY A 188 1.01 8.79 11.76
C GLY A 188 0.53 8.82 10.31
N GLY A 189 1.40 9.15 9.37
CA GLY A 189 1.18 8.99 7.94
C GLY A 189 1.27 10.27 7.12
N CYS A 190 0.72 10.25 5.91
CA CYS A 190 0.90 11.25 4.87
C CYS A 190 0.27 12.61 5.21
N ASN A 191 0.98 13.72 4.95
CA ASN A 191 0.56 15.11 5.20
C ASN A 191 -0.44 15.64 4.14
N LEU A 192 -1.35 14.80 3.63
CA LEU A 192 -2.39 15.21 2.68
C LEU A 192 -3.68 15.62 3.41
N GLY A 193 -3.68 16.80 4.05
CA GLY A 193 -4.83 17.36 4.75
C GLY A 193 -5.05 16.82 6.17
N THR A 194 -5.99 17.43 6.90
CA THR A 194 -6.40 17.01 8.25
C THR A 194 -7.34 15.82 8.16
N ARG A 195 -6.81 14.61 8.36
CA ARG A 195 -7.61 13.39 8.43
C ARG A 195 -7.90 13.05 9.88
N THR A 196 -9.11 13.27 10.34
CA THR A 196 -9.55 12.82 11.66
C THR A 196 -9.60 11.29 11.76
N VAL A 197 -9.46 10.76 12.98
CA VAL A 197 -9.72 9.34 13.30
C VAL A 197 -11.11 9.13 13.90
N GLU A 198 -11.87 10.21 14.07
CA GLU A 198 -13.19 10.23 14.68
C GLU A 198 -14.18 9.22 14.05
N PRO A 199 -14.25 9.03 12.72
CA PRO A 199 -15.16 8.03 12.14
C PRO A 199 -14.91 6.60 12.64
N HIS A 200 -13.66 6.24 12.96
CA HIS A 200 -13.33 4.94 13.57
C HIS A 200 -13.90 4.86 14.99
N MET A 201 -13.73 5.93 15.78
CA MET A 201 -14.23 5.98 17.17
C MET A 201 -15.74 5.88 17.24
N VAL A 202 -16.44 6.66 16.41
CA VAL A 202 -17.91 6.61 16.30
C VAL A 202 -18.41 5.23 15.88
N GLY A 203 -17.75 4.59 14.89
CA GLY A 203 -18.15 3.27 14.41
C GLY A 203 -17.85 2.13 15.40
N LEU A 204 -16.84 2.27 16.28
CA LEU A 204 -16.48 1.26 17.28
C LEU A 204 -17.16 1.47 18.64
N ALA A 205 -17.66 2.67 18.94
CA ALA A 205 -18.35 2.96 20.19
C ALA A 205 -19.53 2.01 20.50
N PRO A 206 -20.34 1.54 19.51
CA PRO A 206 -21.40 0.56 19.77
C PRO A 206 -20.91 -0.78 20.32
N PHE A 207 -19.63 -1.12 20.17
CA PHE A 207 -18.99 -2.30 20.77
C PHE A 207 -18.44 -2.03 22.17
N GLY A 208 -18.73 -0.85 22.75
CA GLY A 208 -18.25 -0.45 24.08
C GLY A 208 -16.85 0.17 24.09
N LEU A 209 -16.25 0.44 22.94
CA LEU A 209 -14.94 1.05 22.85
C LEU A 209 -15.00 2.54 23.16
N ASN A 210 -14.25 2.97 24.15
CA ASN A 210 -13.95 4.36 24.50
C ASN A 210 -12.48 4.64 24.21
N VAL A 211 -12.18 5.71 23.49
CA VAL A 211 -10.81 6.09 23.13
C VAL A 211 -10.56 7.55 23.49
N GLU A 212 -9.53 7.79 24.30
CA GLU A 212 -9.10 9.11 24.73
C GLU A 212 -7.70 9.44 24.20
N ALA A 213 -7.55 10.60 23.61
CA ALA A 213 -6.25 11.19 23.33
C ALA A 213 -5.84 12.05 24.54
N ARG A 214 -4.96 11.56 25.40
CA ARG A 214 -4.51 12.32 26.58
C ARG A 214 -3.47 13.38 26.21
N ALA A 215 -3.69 14.62 26.62
CA ALA A 215 -2.76 15.70 26.41
C ALA A 215 -1.38 15.36 27.00
N GLY A 216 -0.31 15.63 26.25
CA GLY A 216 1.07 15.35 26.66
C GLY A 216 1.49 13.87 26.50
N THR A 217 0.67 13.02 25.87
CA THR A 217 1.02 11.64 25.54
C THR A 217 1.11 11.44 24.04
N ASP A 218 1.76 10.36 23.61
CA ASP A 218 1.94 9.96 22.20
C ASP A 218 1.04 8.80 21.81
N TYR A 219 -0.03 8.52 22.59
CA TYR A 219 -0.88 7.34 22.40
C TYR A 219 -2.34 7.63 22.70
N TYR A 220 -3.21 6.86 22.05
CA TYR A 220 -4.62 6.70 22.40
C TYR A 220 -4.75 5.74 23.58
N HIS A 221 -5.54 6.10 24.59
CA HIS A 221 -5.94 5.23 25.68
C HIS A 221 -7.31 4.66 25.35
N ALA A 222 -7.38 3.35 25.13
CA ALA A 222 -8.59 2.63 24.78
C ALA A 222 -9.10 1.85 26.00
N THR A 223 -10.38 1.99 26.33
CA THR A 223 -11.08 1.18 27.32
C THR A 223 -12.30 0.54 26.68
N VAL A 224 -12.66 -0.66 27.11
CA VAL A 224 -13.77 -1.43 26.54
C VAL A 224 -14.74 -1.82 27.64
N ASP A 225 -15.95 -1.27 27.58
CA ASP A 225 -17.05 -1.64 28.43
C ASP A 225 -17.87 -2.79 27.81
N ALA A 226 -18.53 -3.59 28.66
CA ALA A 226 -19.44 -4.62 28.17
C ALA A 226 -20.66 -3.96 27.49
N HIS A 227 -20.65 -3.90 26.18
CA HIS A 227 -21.72 -3.29 25.39
C HIS A 227 -22.10 -4.17 24.20
N ASN A 228 -23.35 -4.15 23.83
CA ASN A 228 -23.85 -4.90 22.67
C ASN A 228 -24.43 -3.91 21.66
N PRO A 229 -24.08 -3.98 20.39
CA PRO A 229 -24.74 -3.21 19.35
C PRO A 229 -26.22 -3.61 19.26
N GLU A 230 -27.12 -2.77 19.77
CA GLU A 230 -28.57 -3.04 19.75
C GLU A 230 -29.24 -2.69 18.42
N ARG A 231 -28.56 -1.91 17.57
CA ARG A 231 -29.09 -1.39 16.31
C ARG A 231 -28.03 -1.45 15.22
N ALA A 232 -28.47 -1.21 13.97
CA ALA A 232 -27.53 -1.05 12.86
C ALA A 232 -26.54 0.08 13.13
N ILE A 233 -25.27 -0.19 12.92
CA ILE A 233 -24.17 0.80 12.97
C ILE A 233 -24.19 1.56 11.65
N VAL A 234 -24.41 2.87 11.71
CA VAL A 234 -24.38 3.75 10.54
C VAL A 234 -23.05 4.49 10.55
N LEU A 235 -22.20 4.22 9.56
CA LEU A 235 -20.91 4.91 9.45
C LEU A 235 -21.11 6.35 9.00
N THR A 236 -20.46 7.28 9.68
CA THR A 236 -20.52 8.72 9.36
C THR A 236 -19.67 9.06 8.13
N GLU A 237 -18.69 8.21 7.81
CA GLU A 237 -17.84 8.28 6.62
C GLU A 237 -17.86 6.93 5.91
N ARG A 238 -18.03 6.94 4.57
CA ARG A 238 -17.86 5.76 3.72
C ARG A 238 -16.37 5.54 3.43
N GLY A 239 -15.58 5.44 4.50
CA GLY A 239 -14.15 5.23 4.44
C GLY A 239 -13.82 3.73 4.39
N ASP A 240 -12.82 3.36 3.59
CA ASP A 240 -12.37 1.96 3.47
C ASP A 240 -11.87 1.44 4.81
N THR A 241 -10.88 2.11 5.41
CA THR A 241 -10.27 1.68 6.68
C THR A 241 -11.23 1.76 7.87
N VAL A 242 -12.18 2.71 7.86
CA VAL A 242 -13.26 2.77 8.86
C VAL A 242 -14.11 1.52 8.76
N THR A 243 -14.57 1.19 7.55
CA THR A 243 -15.40 0.00 7.30
C THR A 243 -14.68 -1.28 7.71
N GLU A 244 -13.41 -1.45 7.30
CA GLU A 244 -12.58 -2.62 7.66
C GLU A 244 -12.45 -2.78 9.17
N ASN A 245 -12.23 -1.68 9.90
CA ASN A 245 -12.07 -1.69 11.35
C ASN A 245 -13.35 -2.17 12.07
N ILE A 246 -14.52 -1.69 11.62
CA ILE A 246 -15.81 -2.10 12.19
C ILE A 246 -16.16 -3.55 11.80
N ILE A 247 -15.83 -4.00 10.58
CA ILE A 247 -15.97 -5.41 10.18
C ILE A 247 -15.12 -6.31 11.07
N MET A 248 -13.88 -5.93 11.36
CA MET A 248 -12.99 -6.68 12.26
C MET A 248 -13.55 -6.74 13.69
N ALA A 249 -14.13 -5.66 14.19
CA ALA A 249 -14.81 -5.66 15.48
C ALA A 249 -16.04 -6.58 15.47
N ALA A 250 -16.84 -6.56 14.41
CA ALA A 250 -18.02 -7.42 14.28
C ALA A 250 -17.67 -8.91 14.16
N ALA A 251 -16.48 -9.25 13.69
CA ALA A 251 -16.04 -10.64 13.45
C ALA A 251 -15.97 -11.49 14.73
N LEU A 252 -15.64 -10.90 15.87
CA LEU A 252 -15.57 -11.60 17.17
C LEU A 252 -16.74 -11.26 18.10
N TYR A 253 -17.74 -10.51 17.62
CA TYR A 253 -18.96 -10.26 18.36
C TYR A 253 -19.86 -11.49 18.31
N ASP A 254 -20.32 -11.99 19.49
CA ASP A 254 -21.20 -13.15 19.59
C ASP A 254 -22.67 -12.76 19.29
N GLY A 255 -22.94 -12.36 18.07
CA GLY A 255 -24.23 -11.88 17.63
C GLY A 255 -24.24 -11.48 16.18
N GLU A 256 -25.29 -10.77 15.79
CA GLU A 256 -25.47 -10.22 14.45
C GLU A 256 -25.31 -8.70 14.48
N VAL A 257 -24.52 -8.17 13.57
CA VAL A 257 -24.28 -6.73 13.39
C VAL A 257 -24.68 -6.34 11.97
N ILE A 258 -25.42 -5.26 11.81
CA ILE A 258 -25.70 -4.64 10.52
C ILE A 258 -24.89 -3.34 10.44
N ILE A 259 -24.05 -3.22 9.40
CA ILE A 259 -23.29 -2.00 9.12
C ILE A 259 -23.92 -1.34 7.90
N ARG A 260 -24.27 -0.05 8.01
CA ARG A 260 -24.81 0.78 6.93
C ARG A 260 -23.84 1.88 6.55
N ASN A 261 -23.91 2.34 5.31
CA ASN A 261 -22.95 3.27 4.70
C ASN A 261 -21.52 2.73 4.67
N ALA A 262 -21.38 1.40 4.61
CA ALA A 262 -20.09 0.71 4.46
C ALA A 262 -19.46 1.03 3.10
N SER A 263 -18.13 1.05 3.02
CA SER A 263 -17.43 1.09 1.74
C SER A 263 -17.49 -0.28 1.07
N PRO A 264 -17.94 -0.37 -0.20
CA PRO A 264 -17.94 -1.62 -0.96
C PRO A 264 -16.64 -1.83 -1.78
N ASN A 265 -15.56 -1.11 -1.48
CA ASN A 265 -14.32 -1.13 -2.24
C ASN A 265 -13.56 -2.47 -2.10
N TYR A 266 -12.63 -2.75 -3.02
CA TYR A 266 -11.92 -4.04 -3.13
C TYR A 266 -11.20 -4.46 -1.85
N MET A 267 -10.50 -3.56 -1.13
CA MET A 267 -9.79 -3.90 0.10
C MET A 267 -10.75 -4.32 1.22
N VAL A 268 -11.93 -3.69 1.29
CA VAL A 268 -12.98 -4.06 2.25
C VAL A 268 -13.55 -5.43 1.91
N GLN A 269 -13.75 -5.71 0.63
CA GLN A 269 -14.20 -7.04 0.17
C GLN A 269 -13.16 -8.12 0.50
N ASP A 270 -11.86 -7.84 0.33
CA ASP A 270 -10.79 -8.76 0.70
C ASP A 270 -10.83 -9.13 2.20
N VAL A 271 -11.00 -8.15 3.08
CA VAL A 271 -11.16 -8.41 4.52
C VAL A 271 -12.40 -9.28 4.76
N CYS A 272 -13.53 -9.00 4.10
CA CYS A 272 -14.73 -9.82 4.21
C CYS A 272 -14.50 -11.27 3.76
N PHE A 273 -13.88 -11.49 2.61
CA PHE A 273 -13.60 -12.82 2.06
C PHE A 273 -12.61 -13.61 2.94
N PHE A 274 -11.58 -12.94 3.46
CA PHE A 274 -10.67 -13.53 4.42
C PHE A 274 -11.39 -13.96 5.70
N LEU A 275 -12.25 -13.11 6.27
CA LEU A 275 -13.03 -13.43 7.45
C LEU A 275 -14.04 -14.55 7.22
N GLN A 276 -14.62 -14.67 6.02
CA GLN A 276 -15.45 -15.81 5.65
C GLN A 276 -14.65 -17.12 5.66
N LYS A 277 -13.40 -17.14 5.18
CA LYS A 277 -12.51 -18.30 5.32
C LYS A 277 -12.24 -18.65 6.78
N LEU A 278 -12.20 -17.66 7.64
CA LEU A 278 -12.05 -17.82 9.08
C LEU A 278 -13.36 -18.30 9.77
N GLY A 279 -14.48 -18.30 9.06
CA GLY A 279 -15.78 -18.85 9.53
C GLY A 279 -16.79 -17.80 9.96
N VAL A 280 -16.50 -16.52 9.80
CA VAL A 280 -17.45 -15.43 10.00
C VAL A 280 -18.46 -15.45 8.85
N LYS A 281 -19.76 -15.25 9.15
CA LYS A 281 -20.79 -15.15 8.11
C LYS A 281 -21.00 -13.68 7.76
N ILE A 282 -20.81 -13.33 6.49
CA ILE A 282 -20.94 -11.96 6.00
C ILE A 282 -21.82 -11.98 4.75
N GLU A 283 -22.90 -11.19 4.77
CA GLU A 283 -23.80 -10.97 3.65
C GLU A 283 -23.68 -9.52 3.18
N GLY A 284 -23.94 -9.24 1.91
CA GLY A 284 -23.91 -7.90 1.32
C GLY A 284 -22.52 -7.41 0.95
N ILE A 285 -21.52 -8.31 0.81
CA ILE A 285 -20.17 -7.93 0.34
C ILE A 285 -20.29 -7.23 -1.02
N GLY A 286 -19.56 -6.13 -1.21
CA GLY A 286 -19.64 -5.30 -2.41
C GLY A 286 -20.82 -4.33 -2.42
N THR A 287 -21.57 -4.23 -1.33
CA THR A 287 -22.67 -3.24 -1.15
C THR A 287 -22.40 -2.31 0.03
N THR A 288 -23.24 -1.28 0.17
CA THR A 288 -23.15 -0.31 1.28
C THR A 288 -23.81 -0.78 2.57
N THR A 289 -24.34 -2.01 2.60
CA THR A 289 -24.95 -2.60 3.80
C THR A 289 -24.39 -4.01 3.98
N LEU A 290 -23.69 -4.21 5.08
CA LEU A 290 -23.13 -5.50 5.47
C LEU A 290 -23.91 -6.07 6.65
N LYS A 291 -24.22 -7.36 6.62
CA LYS A 291 -24.77 -8.11 7.72
C LYS A 291 -23.77 -9.16 8.15
N ILE A 292 -23.26 -9.04 9.36
CA ILE A 292 -22.17 -9.86 9.88
C ILE A 292 -22.67 -10.65 11.09
N ARG A 293 -22.51 -11.94 11.05
CA ARG A 293 -22.65 -12.81 12.22
C ARG A 293 -21.27 -13.29 12.64
N GLY A 294 -20.77 -12.73 13.72
CA GLY A 294 -19.45 -13.03 14.26
C GLY A 294 -19.37 -14.41 14.93
N VAL A 295 -18.19 -14.75 15.40
CA VAL A 295 -17.88 -16.00 16.09
C VAL A 295 -17.14 -15.71 17.40
N LYS A 296 -17.29 -16.56 18.42
CA LYS A 296 -16.66 -16.36 19.75
C LYS A 296 -15.15 -16.37 19.74
N SER A 297 -14.53 -17.15 18.85
CA SER A 297 -13.09 -17.21 18.68
C SER A 297 -12.73 -17.83 17.33
N ILE A 298 -11.57 -17.47 16.84
CA ILE A 298 -11.01 -17.99 15.59
C ILE A 298 -9.64 -18.63 15.91
N ASN A 299 -9.47 -19.89 15.51
CA ASN A 299 -8.19 -20.61 15.61
C ASN A 299 -8.08 -21.57 14.43
N LYS A 300 -7.59 -21.07 13.28
CA LYS A 300 -7.50 -21.83 12.04
C LYS A 300 -6.13 -21.68 11.40
N THR A 301 -5.68 -22.72 10.72
CA THR A 301 -4.64 -22.59 9.69
C THR A 301 -5.33 -22.23 8.39
N VAL A 302 -4.96 -21.09 7.80
CA VAL A 302 -5.63 -20.55 6.62
C VAL A 302 -4.63 -19.93 5.66
N ASP A 303 -4.90 -20.10 4.38
CA ASP A 303 -4.17 -19.48 3.28
C ASP A 303 -5.11 -18.51 2.55
N TYR A 304 -4.58 -17.32 2.17
CA TYR A 304 -5.35 -16.32 1.44
C TYR A 304 -4.48 -15.58 0.43
N TYR A 305 -5.04 -15.31 -0.75
CA TYR A 305 -4.45 -14.46 -1.80
C TYR A 305 -5.13 -13.09 -1.78
N PRO A 306 -4.43 -11.99 -1.46
CA PRO A 306 -5.00 -10.65 -1.64
C PRO A 306 -5.37 -10.40 -3.10
N SER A 307 -6.37 -9.53 -3.35
CA SER A 307 -6.73 -9.11 -4.70
C SER A 307 -5.60 -8.34 -5.37
N GLU A 308 -5.59 -8.33 -6.69
CA GLU A 308 -4.72 -7.50 -7.51
C GLU A 308 -5.01 -6.01 -7.29
N ASP A 309 -4.00 -5.14 -7.47
CA ASP A 309 -4.09 -3.71 -7.18
C ASP A 309 -4.67 -2.92 -8.38
N PRO A 310 -5.92 -2.42 -8.30
CA PRO A 310 -6.49 -1.61 -9.38
C PRO A 310 -5.75 -0.29 -9.61
N ILE A 311 -5.05 0.21 -8.58
CA ILE A 311 -4.33 1.46 -8.66
C ILE A 311 -2.99 1.24 -9.38
N GLU A 312 -2.33 0.11 -9.13
CA GLU A 312 -1.15 -0.28 -9.89
C GLU A 312 -1.50 -0.55 -11.35
N ALA A 313 -2.61 -1.25 -11.61
CA ALA A 313 -3.13 -1.46 -12.96
C ALA A 313 -3.35 -0.14 -13.69
N MET A 314 -4.01 0.82 -13.05
CA MET A 314 -4.26 2.14 -13.61
C MET A 314 -2.96 2.92 -13.89
N SER A 315 -1.93 2.75 -13.06
CA SER A 315 -0.63 3.40 -13.29
C SER A 315 0.05 2.89 -14.56
N PHE A 316 -0.03 1.59 -14.86
CA PHE A 316 0.51 1.03 -16.11
C PHE A 316 -0.35 1.42 -17.32
N VAL A 317 -1.67 1.44 -17.19
CA VAL A 317 -2.55 1.98 -18.23
C VAL A 317 -2.16 3.44 -18.55
N ALA A 318 -1.99 4.27 -17.52
CA ALA A 318 -1.58 5.67 -17.71
C ALA A 318 -0.17 5.78 -18.33
N ALA A 319 0.78 4.90 -17.95
CA ALA A 319 2.11 4.85 -18.58
C ALA A 319 1.99 4.61 -20.10
N GLY A 320 1.21 3.61 -20.53
CA GLY A 320 0.98 3.33 -21.94
C GLY A 320 0.30 4.50 -22.67
N VAL A 321 -0.69 5.13 -22.02
CA VAL A 321 -1.40 6.28 -22.60
C VAL A 321 -0.49 7.49 -22.82
N VAL A 322 0.29 7.90 -21.78
CA VAL A 322 1.10 9.14 -21.89
C VAL A 322 2.31 8.98 -22.80
N THR A 323 2.82 7.76 -22.96
CA THR A 323 3.89 7.44 -23.91
C THR A 323 3.36 7.03 -25.28
N ASN A 324 2.03 7.01 -25.45
CA ASN A 324 1.33 6.55 -26.66
C ASN A 324 1.83 5.19 -27.15
N SER A 325 1.86 4.22 -26.26
CA SER A 325 2.51 2.92 -26.40
C SER A 325 1.51 1.76 -26.44
N GLU A 326 1.90 0.66 -27.06
CA GLU A 326 1.14 -0.59 -27.11
C GLU A 326 1.69 -1.57 -26.09
N ILE A 327 1.04 -1.64 -24.91
CA ILE A 327 1.38 -2.58 -23.85
C ILE A 327 0.17 -3.38 -23.42
N THR A 328 0.40 -4.57 -22.87
CA THR A 328 -0.64 -5.39 -22.25
C THR A 328 -0.47 -5.38 -20.74
N VAL A 329 -1.49 -4.88 -20.03
CA VAL A 329 -1.58 -4.95 -18.58
C VAL A 329 -2.39 -6.18 -18.21
N LYS A 330 -1.74 -7.16 -17.57
CA LYS A 330 -2.33 -8.46 -17.23
C LYS A 330 -2.87 -8.45 -15.81
N ARG A 331 -3.90 -9.27 -15.57
CA ARG A 331 -4.53 -9.46 -14.26
C ARG A 331 -5.15 -8.17 -13.70
N VAL A 332 -5.79 -7.39 -14.55
CA VAL A 332 -6.48 -6.16 -14.15
C VAL A 332 -7.78 -6.51 -13.43
N PRO A 333 -8.00 -6.06 -12.18
CA PRO A 333 -9.24 -6.29 -11.44
C PRO A 333 -10.35 -5.36 -11.96
N ILE A 334 -10.95 -5.76 -13.08
CA ILE A 334 -11.79 -4.90 -13.93
C ILE A 334 -12.99 -4.32 -13.21
N GLU A 335 -13.62 -5.07 -12.31
CA GLU A 335 -14.79 -4.58 -11.57
C GLU A 335 -14.51 -3.32 -10.72
N PHE A 336 -13.23 -3.05 -10.42
CA PHE A 336 -12.79 -1.86 -9.70
C PHE A 336 -12.16 -0.80 -10.62
N MET A 337 -12.24 -0.99 -11.94
CA MET A 337 -11.69 -0.09 -12.97
C MET A 337 -12.65 0.18 -14.14
N GLU A 338 -13.86 -0.38 -14.12
CA GLU A 338 -14.82 -0.22 -15.23
C GLU A 338 -15.08 1.24 -15.58
N LEU A 339 -15.23 2.11 -14.56
CA LEU A 339 -15.53 3.52 -14.79
C LEU A 339 -14.31 4.31 -15.29
N GLU A 340 -13.12 3.98 -14.80
CA GLU A 340 -11.85 4.55 -15.28
C GLU A 340 -11.63 4.19 -16.76
N MET A 341 -11.81 2.92 -17.12
CA MET A 341 -11.67 2.46 -18.50
C MET A 341 -12.76 3.03 -19.41
N ALA A 342 -14.00 3.10 -18.94
CA ALA A 342 -15.08 3.77 -19.68
C ALA A 342 -14.81 5.26 -19.90
N THR A 343 -14.22 5.94 -18.89
CA THR A 343 -13.82 7.36 -19.00
C THR A 343 -12.75 7.52 -20.05
N LEU A 344 -11.69 6.70 -20.03
CA LEU A 344 -10.62 6.74 -21.04
C LEU A 344 -11.13 6.36 -22.44
N GLY A 345 -12.00 5.36 -22.54
CA GLY A 345 -12.67 5.01 -23.81
C GLY A 345 -13.51 6.16 -24.35
N GLY A 346 -14.26 6.85 -23.48
CA GLY A 346 -14.99 8.08 -23.82
C GLY A 346 -14.09 9.24 -24.25
N MET A 347 -12.83 9.25 -23.81
CA MET A 347 -11.79 10.19 -24.27
C MET A 347 -11.11 9.75 -25.57
N GLY A 348 -11.42 8.56 -26.09
CA GLY A 348 -10.88 8.04 -27.35
C GLY A 348 -9.73 7.04 -27.19
N LEU A 349 -9.51 6.48 -26.00
CA LEU A 349 -8.56 5.38 -25.83
C LEU A 349 -9.09 4.12 -26.53
N GLU A 350 -8.29 3.58 -27.43
CA GLU A 350 -8.53 2.28 -28.05
C GLU A 350 -7.78 1.19 -27.28
N TYR A 351 -8.49 0.13 -26.92
CA TYR A 351 -7.92 -1.05 -26.25
C TYR A 351 -8.75 -2.28 -26.53
N THR A 352 -8.17 -3.46 -26.29
CA THR A 352 -8.89 -4.73 -26.26
C THR A 352 -8.84 -5.32 -24.87
N GLN A 353 -9.88 -6.04 -24.51
CA GLN A 353 -10.00 -6.73 -23.22
C GLN A 353 -10.15 -8.22 -23.50
N SER A 354 -9.45 -9.07 -22.71
CA SER A 354 -9.66 -10.51 -22.75
C SER A 354 -11.02 -10.91 -22.17
N ASP A 355 -11.38 -12.18 -22.31
CA ASP A 355 -12.44 -12.77 -21.49
C ASP A 355 -12.09 -12.65 -19.99
N GLU A 356 -13.14 -12.55 -19.16
CA GLU A 356 -12.99 -12.52 -17.71
C GLU A 356 -12.50 -13.86 -17.16
N TYR A 357 -11.60 -13.80 -16.18
CA TYR A 357 -11.14 -14.99 -15.45
C TYR A 357 -11.00 -14.69 -13.94
N PRO A 358 -11.10 -15.72 -13.07
CA PRO A 358 -11.04 -15.50 -11.62
C PRO A 358 -9.62 -15.19 -11.15
N ALA A 359 -9.52 -14.29 -10.16
CA ALA A 359 -8.29 -14.07 -9.39
C ALA A 359 -7.94 -15.30 -8.54
N ARG A 360 -6.72 -15.31 -7.97
CA ARG A 360 -6.27 -16.41 -7.08
C ARG A 360 -7.11 -16.53 -5.81
N ASN A 361 -7.73 -15.43 -5.34
CA ASN A 361 -8.68 -15.46 -4.21
C ASN A 361 -10.02 -16.14 -4.56
N GLY A 362 -10.30 -16.38 -5.85
CA GLY A 362 -11.53 -17.00 -6.34
C GLY A 362 -12.76 -16.09 -6.31
N GLN A 363 -12.60 -14.80 -6.01
CA GLN A 363 -13.70 -13.85 -5.81
C GLN A 363 -13.64 -12.69 -6.80
N THR A 364 -12.45 -12.15 -7.05
CA THR A 364 -12.24 -10.98 -7.91
C THR A 364 -12.22 -11.41 -9.39
N ARG A 365 -12.85 -10.62 -10.27
CA ARG A 365 -12.84 -10.83 -11.73
C ARG A 365 -11.64 -10.08 -12.33
N LEU A 366 -10.87 -10.79 -13.13
CA LEU A 366 -9.70 -10.26 -13.82
C LEU A 366 -9.87 -10.28 -15.33
N VAL A 367 -9.20 -9.35 -15.99
CA VAL A 367 -9.01 -9.32 -17.45
C VAL A 367 -7.58 -8.93 -17.76
N ASP A 368 -7.14 -9.17 -19.00
CA ASP A 368 -5.95 -8.56 -19.58
C ASP A 368 -6.37 -7.42 -20.50
N ILE A 369 -5.75 -6.24 -20.37
CA ILE A 369 -6.05 -5.05 -21.16
C ILE A 369 -4.86 -4.76 -22.07
N SER A 370 -5.07 -4.83 -23.40
CA SER A 370 -4.06 -4.48 -24.40
C SER A 370 -4.38 -3.11 -25.00
N LEU A 371 -3.51 -2.14 -24.70
CA LEU A 371 -3.64 -0.76 -25.18
C LEU A 371 -3.18 -0.64 -26.63
N LYS A 372 -3.82 0.27 -27.37
CA LYS A 372 -3.44 0.67 -28.73
C LYS A 372 -3.06 2.13 -28.74
N LYS A 373 -2.20 2.51 -29.68
CA LYS A 373 -1.88 3.93 -29.92
C LYS A 373 -3.16 4.69 -30.22
N SER A 374 -3.41 5.75 -29.47
CA SER A 374 -4.68 6.45 -29.48
C SER A 374 -4.49 7.97 -29.47
N LYS A 375 -5.44 8.69 -30.06
CA LYS A 375 -5.52 10.15 -29.96
C LYS A 375 -6.65 10.55 -29.03
N LEU A 376 -6.30 10.91 -27.81
CA LEU A 376 -7.27 11.29 -26.80
C LEU A 376 -7.78 12.72 -27.03
N HIS A 377 -9.01 12.95 -26.59
CA HIS A 377 -9.66 14.26 -26.50
C HIS A 377 -10.27 14.49 -25.13
N ALA A 378 -10.38 15.74 -24.73
CA ALA A 378 -10.97 16.11 -23.45
C ALA A 378 -12.44 15.64 -23.38
N PRO A 379 -12.88 15.10 -22.23
CA PRO A 379 -14.28 14.72 -22.06
C PRO A 379 -15.18 15.96 -22.02
N LYS A 380 -16.48 15.78 -22.33
CA LYS A 380 -17.46 16.88 -22.30
C LYS A 380 -17.77 17.39 -20.90
N ASP A 381 -17.62 16.52 -19.88
CA ASP A 381 -17.85 16.84 -18.47
C ASP A 381 -16.55 16.66 -17.68
N LYS A 382 -16.59 17.08 -16.43
CA LYS A 382 -15.45 16.92 -15.48
C LYS A 382 -15.16 15.45 -15.20
N ILE A 383 -13.90 15.16 -14.88
CA ILE A 383 -13.51 13.91 -14.25
C ILE A 383 -13.40 14.15 -12.73
N HIS A 384 -14.08 13.34 -11.91
CA HIS A 384 -14.09 13.51 -10.47
C HIS A 384 -14.12 12.18 -9.73
N ALA A 385 -13.47 12.12 -8.58
CA ALA A 385 -13.50 10.95 -7.72
C ALA A 385 -14.82 10.84 -6.95
N LEU A 386 -15.26 9.61 -6.74
CA LEU A 386 -16.39 9.24 -5.86
C LEU A 386 -16.05 7.94 -5.12
N PRO A 387 -16.67 7.70 -3.96
CA PRO A 387 -16.60 6.38 -3.34
C PRO A 387 -17.05 5.28 -4.33
N PHE A 388 -16.39 4.12 -4.28
CA PHE A 388 -16.74 3.00 -5.16
C PHE A 388 -18.28 2.75 -5.18
N PRO A 389 -18.90 2.51 -6.35
CA PRO A 389 -18.30 2.23 -7.67
C PRO A 389 -17.97 3.47 -8.53
N GLY A 390 -17.82 4.65 -7.94
CA GLY A 390 -17.28 5.81 -8.64
C GLY A 390 -15.79 5.69 -8.92
N ILE A 391 -15.23 6.66 -9.67
CA ILE A 391 -13.77 6.72 -9.93
C ILE A 391 -13.02 6.75 -8.60
N ASN A 392 -12.11 5.79 -8.44
CA ASN A 392 -11.28 5.70 -7.25
C ASN A 392 -10.42 6.99 -7.11
N MET A 393 -10.43 7.57 -5.90
CA MET A 393 -9.68 8.79 -5.63
C MET A 393 -8.17 8.63 -5.86
N ASP A 394 -7.63 7.43 -5.74
CA ASP A 394 -6.22 7.14 -6.01
C ASP A 394 -5.94 6.92 -7.49
N ASN A 395 -6.95 6.66 -8.32
CA ASN A 395 -6.86 6.57 -9.77
C ASN A 395 -7.04 7.93 -10.46
N LEU A 396 -7.72 8.88 -9.80
CA LEU A 396 -7.95 10.22 -10.37
C LEU A 396 -6.65 10.94 -10.80
N PRO A 397 -5.52 10.86 -10.07
CA PRO A 397 -4.25 11.42 -10.49
C PRO A 397 -3.77 10.91 -11.85
N PHE A 398 -3.97 9.63 -12.14
CA PHE A 398 -3.58 9.01 -13.40
C PHE A 398 -4.50 9.43 -14.55
N LEU A 399 -5.80 9.59 -14.30
CA LEU A 399 -6.73 10.17 -15.28
C LEU A 399 -6.37 11.62 -15.60
N GLY A 400 -5.96 12.41 -14.59
CA GLY A 400 -5.42 13.74 -14.80
C GLY A 400 -4.14 13.74 -15.64
N LEU A 401 -3.26 12.76 -15.41
CA LEU A 401 -2.08 12.57 -16.26
C LEU A 401 -2.47 12.23 -17.72
N CYS A 402 -3.43 11.35 -17.94
CA CYS A 402 -3.95 11.04 -19.28
C CYS A 402 -4.57 12.29 -19.95
N ALA A 403 -5.21 13.17 -19.19
CA ALA A 403 -5.75 14.42 -19.71
C ALA A 403 -4.67 15.37 -20.27
N THR A 404 -3.41 15.25 -19.83
CA THR A 404 -2.31 16.06 -20.37
C THR A 404 -1.97 15.77 -21.83
N VAL A 405 -2.31 14.57 -22.33
CA VAL A 405 -2.08 14.17 -23.73
C VAL A 405 -3.36 14.23 -24.57
N ALA A 406 -4.50 14.50 -23.94
CA ALA A 406 -5.78 14.69 -24.64
C ALA A 406 -5.89 16.07 -25.29
N SER A 407 -6.43 16.14 -26.49
CA SER A 407 -6.70 17.43 -27.15
C SER A 407 -7.88 18.13 -26.48
N GLY A 408 -7.69 19.39 -26.08
CA GLY A 408 -8.71 20.22 -25.44
C GLY A 408 -8.41 20.49 -23.97
N ARG A 409 -9.45 20.89 -23.22
CA ARG A 409 -9.34 21.33 -21.83
C ARG A 409 -10.21 20.45 -20.93
N THR A 410 -9.59 19.72 -20.01
CA THR A 410 -10.25 18.79 -19.08
C THR A 410 -10.33 19.40 -17.68
N LEU A 411 -11.51 19.38 -17.06
CA LEU A 411 -11.68 19.74 -15.65
C LEU A 411 -11.51 18.49 -14.78
N ILE A 412 -10.52 18.50 -13.90
CA ILE A 412 -10.35 17.51 -12.84
C ILE A 412 -10.86 18.10 -11.53
N HIS A 413 -11.72 17.35 -10.81
CA HIS A 413 -12.28 17.77 -9.53
C HIS A 413 -11.95 16.70 -8.46
N ASP A 414 -10.95 16.98 -7.62
CA ASP A 414 -10.52 16.13 -6.51
C ASP A 414 -10.96 16.76 -5.18
N TRP A 415 -12.16 16.39 -4.73
CA TRP A 415 -12.80 16.97 -3.54
C TRP A 415 -12.59 16.15 -2.27
N SER A 416 -11.95 14.98 -2.38
CA SER A 416 -11.89 13.98 -1.30
C SER A 416 -11.15 14.47 -0.06
N TYR A 417 -10.14 15.33 -0.21
CA TYR A 417 -9.37 15.93 0.88
C TYR A 417 -8.96 17.35 0.52
N GLU A 418 -8.66 18.17 1.54
CA GLU A 418 -8.20 19.53 1.34
C GLU A 418 -6.91 19.56 0.52
N ASN A 419 -6.80 20.55 -0.34
CA ASN A 419 -5.62 20.86 -1.15
C ASN A 419 -5.12 19.71 -2.05
N ARG A 420 -5.95 18.73 -2.37
CA ARG A 420 -5.48 17.55 -3.09
C ARG A 420 -5.20 17.82 -4.57
N ALA A 421 -5.88 18.77 -5.20
CA ALA A 421 -5.64 19.14 -6.59
C ALA A 421 -4.31 19.88 -6.82
N ILE A 422 -3.67 20.40 -5.77
CA ILE A 422 -2.43 21.19 -5.86
C ILE A 422 -1.29 20.42 -6.53
N TYR A 423 -1.19 19.11 -6.32
CA TYR A 423 -0.08 18.33 -6.88
C TYR A 423 -0.07 18.26 -8.41
N PHE A 424 -1.20 18.52 -9.07
CA PHE A 424 -1.21 18.60 -10.53
C PHE A 424 -0.37 19.76 -11.08
N THR A 425 -0.15 20.81 -10.27
CA THR A 425 0.71 21.93 -10.66
C THR A 425 2.17 21.53 -10.83
N GLU A 426 2.62 20.43 -10.20
CA GLU A 426 3.96 19.88 -10.38
C GLU A 426 4.22 19.47 -11.85
N LEU A 427 3.19 19.06 -12.58
CA LEU A 427 3.28 18.71 -14.01
C LEU A 427 3.68 19.92 -14.88
N SER A 428 3.45 21.15 -14.40
CA SER A 428 3.87 22.36 -15.11
C SER A 428 5.40 22.48 -15.22
N LYS A 429 6.15 21.86 -14.30
CA LYS A 429 7.61 21.77 -14.36
C LYS A 429 8.09 20.92 -15.56
N LEU A 430 7.23 20.04 -16.07
CA LEU A 430 7.42 19.22 -17.27
C LEU A 430 6.71 19.83 -18.51
N ASN A 431 6.32 21.09 -18.43
CA ASN A 431 5.67 21.88 -19.47
C ASN A 431 4.17 21.54 -19.71
N ALA A 432 3.49 20.85 -18.81
CA ALA A 432 2.04 20.69 -18.87
C ALA A 432 1.32 22.02 -18.56
N THR A 433 0.23 22.29 -19.24
CA THR A 433 -0.62 23.45 -18.97
C THR A 433 -1.68 23.08 -17.95
N VAL A 434 -1.45 23.49 -16.70
CA VAL A 434 -2.32 23.24 -15.55
C VAL A 434 -2.75 24.57 -14.93
N GLU A 435 -4.05 24.82 -14.88
CA GLU A 435 -4.64 26.03 -14.29
C GLU A 435 -5.42 25.62 -13.03
N MET A 436 -4.95 26.06 -11.87
CA MET A 436 -5.66 25.82 -10.61
C MET A 436 -6.83 26.81 -10.49
N VAL A 437 -8.05 26.27 -10.33
CA VAL A 437 -9.26 27.07 -10.07
C VAL A 437 -9.40 27.32 -8.57
N ASP A 438 -9.22 26.28 -7.78
CA ASP A 438 -9.23 26.27 -6.30
C ASP A 438 -8.49 25.00 -5.80
N PRO A 439 -8.36 24.79 -4.48
CA PRO A 439 -7.65 23.63 -3.93
C PRO A 439 -8.16 22.26 -4.39
N HIS A 440 -9.35 22.18 -4.95
CA HIS A 440 -10.01 20.95 -5.36
C HIS A 440 -10.17 20.81 -6.89
N ARG A 441 -10.01 21.88 -7.65
CA ARG A 441 -10.29 21.89 -9.09
C ARG A 441 -9.15 22.44 -9.90
N VAL A 442 -8.77 21.69 -10.93
CA VAL A 442 -7.78 22.14 -11.91
C VAL A 442 -8.29 21.90 -13.33
N TYR A 443 -7.95 22.80 -14.23
CA TYR A 443 -8.02 22.54 -15.66
C TYR A 443 -6.67 22.08 -16.19
N ILE A 444 -6.69 21.02 -16.97
CA ILE A 444 -5.54 20.51 -17.70
C ILE A 444 -5.82 20.68 -19.20
N THR A 445 -4.92 21.39 -19.89
CA THR A 445 -5.03 21.63 -21.32
C THR A 445 -3.94 20.87 -22.04
N GLY A 446 -4.32 20.00 -22.97
CA GLY A 446 -3.42 19.18 -23.78
C GLY A 446 -3.66 19.33 -25.28
N PRO A 447 -2.85 18.69 -26.12
CA PRO A 447 -1.74 17.81 -25.76
C PRO A 447 -0.48 18.54 -25.32
N THR A 448 0.19 18.02 -24.28
CA THR A 448 1.42 18.58 -23.73
C THR A 448 2.62 18.26 -24.63
N LYS A 449 3.43 19.28 -24.89
CA LYS A 449 4.79 19.12 -25.44
C LYS A 449 5.76 18.97 -24.28
N TRP A 450 5.99 17.75 -23.85
CA TRP A 450 6.78 17.44 -22.67
C TRP A 450 8.22 17.99 -22.76
N LYS A 451 8.76 18.41 -21.61
CA LYS A 451 10.16 18.81 -21.41
C LYS A 451 10.74 18.06 -20.22
N THR A 452 12.04 17.81 -20.32
CA THR A 452 12.80 17.22 -19.21
C THR A 452 12.90 18.18 -18.01
N ALA A 453 12.98 17.62 -16.82
CA ALA A 453 13.12 18.40 -15.58
C ALA A 453 13.92 17.64 -14.51
N ASP A 454 14.43 18.39 -13.54
CA ASP A 454 15.01 17.90 -12.29
C ASP A 454 14.05 18.27 -11.16
N ILE A 455 13.35 17.31 -10.58
CA ILE A 455 12.26 17.53 -9.62
C ILE A 455 12.49 16.68 -8.38
N THR A 456 12.34 17.27 -7.19
CA THR A 456 12.22 16.48 -5.94
C THR A 456 10.82 15.89 -5.86
N ALA A 457 10.73 14.58 -5.66
CA ALA A 457 9.45 13.88 -5.54
C ALA A 457 8.62 14.45 -4.38
N PRO A 458 7.32 14.69 -4.59
CA PRO A 458 6.43 15.04 -3.49
C PRO A 458 6.43 14.00 -2.38
N ALA A 459 6.14 14.40 -1.14
CA ALA A 459 6.05 13.48 -0.01
C ALA A 459 4.87 12.49 -0.11
N ALA A 460 4.05 12.60 -1.16
CA ALA A 460 2.87 11.77 -1.41
C ALA A 460 3.11 10.78 -2.54
N LEU A 461 2.66 9.53 -2.35
CA LEU A 461 2.89 8.41 -3.25
C LEU A 461 2.37 8.66 -4.68
N ARG A 462 1.07 8.98 -4.82
CA ARG A 462 0.45 9.09 -6.16
C ARG A 462 0.99 10.25 -6.99
N PRO A 463 1.16 11.47 -6.44
CA PRO A 463 1.80 12.56 -7.15
C PRO A 463 3.21 12.22 -7.66
N SER A 464 4.00 11.51 -6.86
CA SER A 464 5.37 11.12 -7.26
C SER A 464 5.37 10.15 -8.43
N VAL A 465 4.45 9.18 -8.45
CA VAL A 465 4.31 8.25 -9.58
C VAL A 465 3.81 8.96 -10.83
N VAL A 466 2.86 9.89 -10.70
CA VAL A 466 2.37 10.71 -11.82
C VAL A 466 3.51 11.49 -12.47
N ILE A 467 4.42 12.08 -11.67
CA ILE A 467 5.61 12.78 -12.20
C ILE A 467 6.56 11.81 -12.88
N LEU A 468 6.83 10.65 -12.27
CA LEU A 468 7.65 9.60 -12.90
C LEU A 468 7.11 9.22 -14.29
N LEU A 469 5.81 8.95 -14.40
CA LEU A 469 5.18 8.56 -15.66
C LEU A 469 5.20 9.71 -16.71
N ALA A 470 5.03 10.96 -16.26
CA ALA A 470 5.17 12.13 -17.13
C ALA A 470 6.62 12.29 -17.65
N MET A 471 7.63 11.96 -16.82
CA MET A 471 9.04 11.97 -17.25
C MET A 471 9.34 10.88 -18.29
N LEU A 472 8.63 9.74 -18.27
CA LEU A 472 8.77 8.73 -19.32
C LEU A 472 8.35 9.28 -20.71
N ALA A 473 7.36 10.16 -20.74
CA ALA A 473 6.89 10.79 -21.98
C ALA A 473 7.77 11.97 -22.44
N ALA A 474 8.62 12.52 -21.56
CA ALA A 474 9.46 13.68 -21.85
C ALA A 474 10.76 13.28 -22.59
N PRO A 475 10.97 13.68 -23.86
CA PRO A 475 12.16 13.28 -24.60
C PRO A 475 13.45 13.82 -23.98
N GLY A 476 14.36 12.92 -23.58
CA GLY A 476 15.65 13.24 -22.99
C GLY A 476 15.75 12.89 -21.52
N LYS A 477 16.76 13.43 -20.83
CA LYS A 477 17.14 13.04 -19.47
C LYS A 477 16.41 13.90 -18.44
N SER A 478 15.60 13.28 -17.57
CA SER A 478 15.00 13.86 -16.37
C SER A 478 15.55 13.22 -15.10
N ILE A 479 15.46 13.92 -13.97
CA ILE A 479 15.86 13.41 -12.65
C ILE A 479 14.69 13.57 -11.68
N LEU A 480 14.25 12.47 -11.08
CA LEU A 480 13.29 12.48 -9.98
C LEU A 480 14.03 12.16 -8.68
N ARG A 481 14.17 13.19 -7.82
CA ARG A 481 14.94 13.10 -6.57
C ARG A 481 14.07 12.62 -5.42
N ASP A 482 14.68 11.88 -4.46
CA ASP A 482 14.05 11.44 -3.22
C ASP A 482 12.78 10.63 -3.46
N VAL A 483 12.91 9.52 -4.19
CA VAL A 483 11.78 8.67 -4.58
C VAL A 483 11.26 7.75 -3.46
N TYR A 484 11.63 7.99 -2.21
CA TYR A 484 11.18 7.18 -1.07
C TYR A 484 9.65 7.04 -1.02
N SER A 485 8.91 8.12 -1.37
CA SER A 485 7.45 8.08 -1.41
C SER A 485 6.90 7.04 -2.39
N ILE A 486 7.60 6.75 -3.50
CA ILE A 486 7.22 5.73 -4.48
C ILE A 486 7.42 4.31 -3.89
N ASN A 487 8.55 4.07 -3.24
CA ASN A 487 8.89 2.77 -2.64
C ASN A 487 7.96 2.38 -1.48
N ARG A 488 7.20 3.33 -0.94
CA ARG A 488 6.16 3.05 0.07
C ARG A 488 5.00 2.23 -0.47
N GLY A 489 4.74 2.27 -1.77
CA GLY A 489 3.53 1.66 -2.32
C GLY A 489 3.69 0.92 -3.64
N TYR A 490 4.85 0.98 -4.26
CA TYR A 490 5.18 0.22 -5.48
C TYR A 490 6.43 -0.61 -5.24
N GLU A 491 6.32 -1.89 -5.50
CA GLU A 491 7.46 -2.80 -5.44
C GLU A 491 8.22 -2.73 -6.76
N ASP A 492 9.46 -2.24 -6.68
CA ASP A 492 10.44 -2.24 -7.79
C ASP A 492 9.92 -1.63 -9.12
N ILE A 493 9.20 -0.51 -9.03
CA ILE A 493 8.53 0.10 -10.19
C ILE A 493 9.51 0.46 -11.33
N ALA A 494 10.74 0.90 -11.01
CA ALA A 494 11.72 1.28 -12.02
C ALA A 494 12.10 0.07 -12.90
N ASN A 495 12.49 -1.06 -12.29
CA ASN A 495 12.82 -2.27 -13.05
C ASN A 495 11.61 -2.80 -13.81
N ARG A 496 10.42 -2.75 -13.21
CA ARG A 496 9.19 -3.20 -13.87
C ARG A 496 8.83 -2.34 -15.10
N LEU A 497 9.00 -1.02 -15.04
CA LEU A 497 8.86 -0.15 -16.21
C LEU A 497 9.96 -0.42 -17.23
N ASN A 498 11.19 -0.72 -16.79
CA ASN A 498 12.29 -1.10 -17.68
C ASN A 498 12.00 -2.41 -18.44
N THR A 499 11.26 -3.37 -17.84
CA THR A 499 10.81 -4.58 -18.61
C THR A 499 9.86 -4.23 -19.74
N LEU A 500 9.20 -3.07 -19.69
CA LEU A 500 8.36 -2.54 -20.77
C LEU A 500 9.15 -1.67 -21.76
N GLY A 501 10.48 -1.54 -21.60
CA GLY A 501 11.32 -0.73 -22.49
C GLY A 501 11.55 0.72 -22.03
N ALA A 502 11.16 1.07 -20.80
CA ALA A 502 11.60 2.33 -20.21
C ALA A 502 13.11 2.29 -19.94
N ASP A 503 13.73 3.46 -19.79
CA ASP A 503 15.14 3.62 -19.41
C ASP A 503 15.22 4.43 -18.12
N ILE A 504 15.18 3.73 -16.99
CA ILE A 504 15.23 4.29 -15.64
C ILE A 504 16.44 3.70 -14.92
N GLU A 505 17.36 4.55 -14.49
CA GLU A 505 18.48 4.21 -13.63
C GLU A 505 18.20 4.68 -12.21
N THR A 506 18.43 3.81 -11.22
CA THR A 506 18.36 4.16 -9.79
C THR A 506 19.74 4.64 -9.32
N THR A 507 19.79 5.85 -8.78
CA THR A 507 21.04 6.45 -8.24
C THR A 507 20.84 6.88 -6.78
N TRP A 508 21.95 7.08 -6.07
CA TRP A 508 21.96 7.46 -4.66
C TRP A 508 22.87 8.68 -4.48
N GLU A 509 22.39 9.71 -3.77
CA GLU A 509 23.14 10.91 -3.37
C GLU A 509 23.29 11.00 -1.87
#